data_93a70af3b067a832c098aeb9fee01d7f
#
_entry.id   93a70af3b067a832c098aeb9fee01d7f
#
_cell.length_a   1.000
_cell.length_b   1.000
_cell.length_c   1.000
_cell.angle_alpha   90.00
_cell.angle_beta   90.00
_cell.angle_gamma   90.00
#
_symmetry.space_group_name_H-M   'P 1'
#
loop_
_entity.id
_entity.type
_entity.pdbx_description
1 polymer ?
#
loop_
_entity_poly.entity_id
_entity_poly.type
_entity_poly.pdbx_seq_one_letter_code
_entity_poly.pdbx_strand_id
1 'polypeptide(L)'
;MRGLADKVAVVTGAGGGIGAAICERLAEEGCHIALFDRDAEGVRAAGKKIQTLGGQISTHVVDITDYDGVRDAVASIESDRDGIDILVNNAGFDRFANFLDTTPEQWESIIAVNLRGTLNMHHVVLPGMRDRGSGRVVNIASDAGRVGSSMEAVYSACKGGIIAFTKSVARELARTGVRLNVVCPGPTDTPLLAQFLEGGDEGAKILQALERAVPMKRIGRPEDVAGMVAFLSSDDAEYITGQVISVSGGLTMHG
;
A
#
# COMPACT_ATOMS: atom_id res chain seq x y z
N MET A 1 -4.49 -15.76 10.76
CA MET A 1 -3.29 -15.23 11.48
C MET A 1 -3.70 -14.75 12.86
N ARG A 2 -2.78 -14.76 13.86
CA ARG A 2 -3.13 -14.37 15.24
C ARG A 2 -3.33 -12.86 15.35
N GLY A 3 -4.28 -12.43 16.17
CA GLY A 3 -4.46 -11.02 16.58
C GLY A 3 -5.09 -10.10 15.53
N LEU A 4 -5.68 -10.62 14.46
CA LEU A 4 -6.33 -9.82 13.40
C LEU A 4 -7.85 -9.69 13.58
N ALA A 5 -8.50 -10.68 14.22
CA ALA A 5 -9.95 -10.63 14.42
C ALA A 5 -10.36 -9.35 15.18
N ASP A 6 -11.44 -8.72 14.73
CA ASP A 6 -12.04 -7.49 15.26
C ASP A 6 -11.16 -6.23 15.18
N LYS A 7 -9.99 -6.29 14.52
CA LYS A 7 -9.11 -5.14 14.29
C LYS A 7 -9.66 -4.20 13.23
N VAL A 8 -9.49 -2.90 13.44
CA VAL A 8 -9.86 -1.86 12.47
C VAL A 8 -8.68 -1.58 11.56
N ALA A 9 -8.85 -1.88 10.27
CA ALA A 9 -7.83 -1.69 9.25
C ALA A 9 -8.24 -0.61 8.23
N VAL A 10 -7.45 0.45 8.12
CA VAL A 10 -7.56 1.45 7.04
C VAL A 10 -6.64 1.05 5.91
N VAL A 11 -7.18 0.95 4.70
CA VAL A 11 -6.42 0.64 3.48
C VAL A 11 -6.64 1.74 2.46
N THR A 12 -5.57 2.41 2.02
CA THR A 12 -5.63 3.43 0.98
C THR A 12 -5.44 2.81 -0.42
N GLY A 13 -6.07 3.39 -1.45
CA GLY A 13 -6.09 2.78 -2.79
C GLY A 13 -6.86 1.46 -2.79
N ALA A 14 -7.94 1.40 -2.01
CA ALA A 14 -8.72 0.18 -1.78
C ALA A 14 -9.66 -0.19 -2.93
N GLY A 15 -9.84 0.72 -3.90
CA GLY A 15 -10.78 0.55 -5.00
C GLY A 15 -10.37 -0.47 -6.06
N GLY A 16 -9.14 -1.01 -6.03
CA GLY A 16 -8.69 -1.98 -7.01
C GLY A 16 -7.27 -2.50 -6.79
N GLY A 17 -6.83 -3.38 -7.67
CA GLY A 17 -5.48 -3.93 -7.69
C GLY A 17 -5.04 -4.55 -6.35
N ILE A 18 -3.83 -4.22 -5.91
CA ILE A 18 -3.25 -4.72 -4.66
C ILE A 18 -4.09 -4.28 -3.45
N GLY A 19 -4.63 -3.04 -3.44
CA GLY A 19 -5.43 -2.54 -2.32
C GLY A 19 -6.70 -3.35 -2.09
N ALA A 20 -7.42 -3.70 -3.13
CA ALA A 20 -8.63 -4.53 -3.03
C ALA A 20 -8.30 -5.94 -2.49
N ALA A 21 -7.23 -6.57 -2.99
CA ALA A 21 -6.78 -7.88 -2.50
C ALA A 21 -6.35 -7.84 -1.02
N ILE A 22 -5.70 -6.75 -0.59
CA ILE A 22 -5.36 -6.53 0.83
C ILE A 22 -6.63 -6.43 1.68
N CYS A 23 -7.62 -5.65 1.22
CA CYS A 23 -8.90 -5.52 1.91
C CYS A 23 -9.62 -6.86 2.05
N GLU A 24 -9.70 -7.64 0.97
CA GLU A 24 -10.29 -8.98 0.98
C GLU A 24 -9.56 -9.88 1.97
N ARG A 25 -8.24 -9.95 1.91
CA ARG A 25 -7.45 -10.79 2.79
C ARG A 25 -7.59 -10.42 4.27
N LEU A 26 -7.54 -9.14 4.63
CA LEU A 26 -7.72 -8.71 6.01
C LEU A 26 -9.15 -8.95 6.50
N ALA A 27 -10.16 -8.83 5.63
CA ALA A 27 -11.54 -9.19 5.96
C ALA A 27 -11.71 -10.70 6.22
N GLU A 28 -11.04 -11.56 5.45
CA GLU A 28 -11.00 -13.02 5.69
C GLU A 28 -10.36 -13.37 7.07
N GLU A 29 -9.44 -12.55 7.55
CA GLU A 29 -8.83 -12.67 8.87
C GLU A 29 -9.72 -12.08 10.00
N GLY A 30 -10.90 -11.54 9.66
CA GLY A 30 -11.87 -11.00 10.62
C GLY A 30 -11.71 -9.53 10.97
N CYS A 31 -10.90 -8.77 10.22
CA CYS A 31 -10.79 -7.33 10.41
C CYS A 31 -12.05 -6.59 9.93
N HIS A 32 -12.32 -5.44 10.57
CA HIS A 32 -13.19 -4.42 10.00
C HIS A 32 -12.37 -3.53 9.05
N ILE A 33 -12.79 -3.43 7.78
CA ILE A 33 -12.02 -2.71 6.76
C ILE A 33 -12.63 -1.34 6.48
N ALA A 34 -11.88 -0.28 6.71
CA ALA A 34 -12.17 1.06 6.22
C ALA A 34 -11.46 1.26 4.87
N LEU A 35 -12.24 1.19 3.79
CA LEU A 35 -11.73 1.32 2.43
C LEU A 35 -11.61 2.81 2.07
N PHE A 36 -10.38 3.27 1.83
CA PHE A 36 -10.07 4.63 1.39
C PHE A 36 -9.67 4.64 -0.08
N ASP A 37 -10.41 5.37 -0.91
CA ASP A 37 -10.01 5.66 -2.29
C ASP A 37 -10.68 6.96 -2.76
N ARG A 38 -10.07 7.64 -3.72
CA ARG A 38 -10.71 8.75 -4.43
C ARG A 38 -11.74 8.30 -5.46
N ASP A 39 -11.63 7.05 -5.94
CA ASP A 39 -12.59 6.43 -6.85
C ASP A 39 -13.78 5.87 -6.07
N ALA A 40 -14.87 6.62 -6.09
CA ALA A 40 -16.11 6.26 -5.42
C ALA A 40 -16.76 4.97 -5.97
N GLU A 41 -16.57 4.63 -7.24
CA GLU A 41 -17.13 3.42 -7.84
C GLU A 41 -16.27 2.21 -7.46
N GLY A 42 -14.95 2.32 -7.56
CA GLY A 42 -14.01 1.28 -7.15
C GLY A 42 -14.19 0.89 -5.68
N VAL A 43 -14.26 1.87 -4.79
CA VAL A 43 -14.51 1.65 -3.35
C VAL A 43 -15.83 0.91 -3.10
N ARG A 44 -16.91 1.32 -3.76
CA ARG A 44 -18.21 0.66 -3.60
C ARG A 44 -18.18 -0.77 -4.13
N ALA A 45 -17.54 -1.01 -5.27
CA ALA A 45 -17.44 -2.35 -5.86
C ALA A 45 -16.62 -3.30 -4.96
N ALA A 46 -15.45 -2.85 -4.48
CA ALA A 46 -14.61 -3.61 -3.56
C ALA A 46 -15.35 -3.90 -2.24
N GLY A 47 -16.00 -2.88 -1.65
CA GLY A 47 -16.77 -3.04 -0.42
C GLY A 47 -17.92 -4.03 -0.56
N LYS A 48 -18.70 -3.96 -1.66
CA LYS A 48 -19.78 -4.91 -1.94
C LYS A 48 -19.26 -6.36 -2.05
N LYS A 49 -18.12 -6.58 -2.66
CA LYS A 49 -17.50 -7.90 -2.78
C LYS A 49 -17.18 -8.46 -1.39
N ILE A 50 -16.54 -7.67 -0.53
CA ILE A 50 -16.18 -8.07 0.83
C ILE A 50 -17.43 -8.35 1.69
N GLN A 51 -18.47 -7.51 1.61
CA GLN A 51 -19.74 -7.74 2.31
C GLN A 51 -20.43 -9.04 1.89
N THR A 52 -20.37 -9.37 0.60
CA THR A 52 -20.95 -10.64 0.09
C THR A 52 -20.25 -11.86 0.69
N LEU A 53 -18.98 -11.72 1.09
CA LEU A 53 -18.19 -12.75 1.80
C LEU A 53 -18.36 -12.70 3.33
N GLY A 54 -19.25 -11.83 3.84
CA GLY A 54 -19.53 -11.69 5.27
C GLY A 54 -18.59 -10.73 6.02
N GLY A 55 -17.71 -10.02 5.30
CA GLY A 55 -16.79 -9.06 5.91
C GLY A 55 -17.45 -7.77 6.38
N GLN A 56 -16.93 -7.19 7.45
CA GLN A 56 -17.35 -5.89 7.98
C GLN A 56 -16.56 -4.77 7.30
N ILE A 57 -17.25 -3.76 6.76
CA ILE A 57 -16.58 -2.67 6.05
C ILE A 57 -17.22 -1.31 6.34
N SER A 58 -16.43 -0.25 6.14
CA SER A 58 -16.91 1.11 5.85
C SER A 58 -16.19 1.64 4.60
N THR A 59 -16.86 2.51 3.85
CA THR A 59 -16.31 3.07 2.60
C THR A 59 -16.17 4.57 2.71
N HIS A 60 -15.00 5.09 2.35
CA HIS A 60 -14.67 6.51 2.47
C HIS A 60 -14.06 6.99 1.15
N VAL A 61 -14.71 7.97 0.51
CA VAL A 61 -14.17 8.62 -0.69
C VAL A 61 -13.23 9.72 -0.23
N VAL A 62 -11.92 9.44 -0.32
CA VAL A 62 -10.86 10.31 0.24
C VAL A 62 -9.73 10.46 -0.75
N ASP A 63 -9.32 11.69 -1.04
CA ASP A 63 -8.04 11.97 -1.67
C ASP A 63 -6.98 12.13 -0.57
N ILE A 64 -6.01 11.22 -0.53
CA ILE A 64 -4.94 11.24 0.49
C ILE A 64 -4.02 12.45 0.37
N THR A 65 -4.06 13.21 -0.74
CA THR A 65 -3.31 14.46 -0.91
C THR A 65 -3.95 15.64 -0.18
N ASP A 66 -5.23 15.54 0.17
CA ASP A 66 -5.96 16.49 1.00
C ASP A 66 -5.83 16.12 2.48
N TYR A 67 -4.99 16.87 3.19
CA TYR A 67 -4.71 16.61 4.61
C TYR A 67 -5.95 16.74 5.50
N ASP A 68 -6.80 17.75 5.27
CA ASP A 68 -8.00 17.98 6.06
C ASP A 68 -9.05 16.90 5.79
N GLY A 69 -9.24 16.50 4.54
CA GLY A 69 -10.10 15.39 4.16
C GLY A 69 -9.68 14.07 4.79
N VAL A 70 -8.37 13.80 4.85
CA VAL A 70 -7.82 12.62 5.56
C VAL A 70 -8.14 12.69 7.06
N ARG A 71 -7.89 13.85 7.69
CA ARG A 71 -8.17 14.04 9.12
C ARG A 71 -9.64 13.79 9.46
N ASP A 72 -10.55 14.36 8.67
CA ASP A 72 -11.99 14.27 8.92
C ASP A 72 -12.49 12.82 8.72
N ALA A 73 -11.97 12.11 7.72
CA ALA A 73 -12.30 10.70 7.50
C ALA A 73 -11.77 9.78 8.62
N VAL A 74 -10.55 10.02 9.10
CA VAL A 74 -9.96 9.28 10.23
C VAL A 74 -10.76 9.55 11.51
N ALA A 75 -11.10 10.80 11.80
CA ALA A 75 -11.91 11.16 12.96
C ALA A 75 -13.29 10.47 12.95
N SER A 76 -13.92 10.33 11.78
CA SER A 76 -15.18 9.59 11.64
C SER A 76 -15.03 8.12 12.02
N ILE A 77 -13.92 7.46 11.62
CA ILE A 77 -13.66 6.07 12.01
C ILE A 77 -13.43 5.96 13.52
N GLU A 78 -12.64 6.86 14.10
CA GLU A 78 -12.32 6.84 15.52
C GLU A 78 -13.51 7.16 16.42
N SER A 79 -14.53 7.87 15.90
CA SER A 79 -15.79 8.09 16.62
C SER A 79 -16.70 6.86 16.65
N ASP A 80 -16.64 6.03 15.60
CA ASP A 80 -17.47 4.84 15.44
C ASP A 80 -16.82 3.57 16.01
N ARG A 81 -15.51 3.59 16.19
CA ARG A 81 -14.66 2.48 16.61
C ARG A 81 -13.64 2.96 17.63
N ASP A 82 -13.07 2.03 18.37
CA ASP A 82 -12.08 2.31 19.43
C ASP A 82 -10.66 2.63 18.87
N GLY A 83 -10.64 3.27 17.68
CA GLY A 83 -9.45 3.69 16.96
C GLY A 83 -9.04 2.78 15.81
N ILE A 84 -7.91 3.11 15.16
CA ILE A 84 -7.36 2.39 14.01
C ILE A 84 -6.20 1.51 14.48
N ASP A 85 -6.31 0.19 14.29
CA ASP A 85 -5.27 -0.77 14.67
C ASP A 85 -4.23 -0.98 13.57
N ILE A 86 -4.69 -0.96 12.31
CA ILE A 86 -3.87 -1.27 11.14
C ILE A 86 -4.01 -0.15 10.11
N LEU A 87 -2.87 0.37 9.63
CA LEU A 87 -2.83 1.29 8.51
C LEU A 87 -2.03 0.65 7.36
N VAL A 88 -2.68 0.52 6.20
CA VAL A 88 -2.01 0.09 4.97
C VAL A 88 -1.99 1.24 3.97
N ASN A 89 -0.82 1.83 3.78
CA ASN A 89 -0.59 2.86 2.77
C ASN A 89 -0.26 2.20 1.44
N ASN A 90 -1.27 1.97 0.62
CA ASN A 90 -1.14 1.33 -0.68
C ASN A 90 -1.40 2.29 -1.85
N ALA A 91 -2.17 3.35 -1.67
CA ALA A 91 -2.47 4.30 -2.74
C ALA A 91 -1.21 4.79 -3.45
N GLY A 92 -1.22 4.76 -4.76
CA GLY A 92 -0.11 5.18 -5.60
C GLY A 92 -0.45 5.06 -7.08
N PHE A 93 0.28 5.80 -7.90
CA PHE A 93 0.24 5.70 -9.35
C PHE A 93 1.58 6.12 -9.94
N ASP A 94 1.80 5.83 -11.22
CA ASP A 94 2.95 6.31 -11.96
C ASP A 94 2.56 6.78 -13.37
N ARG A 95 3.50 7.44 -14.03
CA ARG A 95 3.48 7.82 -15.44
C ARG A 95 4.81 7.42 -16.05
N PHE A 96 4.79 6.33 -16.78
CA PHE A 96 6.00 5.75 -17.39
C PHE A 96 6.55 6.65 -18.51
N ALA A 97 7.70 7.25 -18.26
CA ALA A 97 8.43 8.06 -19.24
C ALA A 97 9.91 8.14 -18.86
N ASN A 98 10.80 8.29 -19.86
CA ASN A 98 12.19 8.64 -19.58
C ASN A 98 12.26 9.97 -18.85
N PHE A 99 13.13 10.11 -17.87
CA PHE A 99 13.17 11.29 -17.00
C PHE A 99 13.30 12.60 -17.78
N LEU A 100 14.11 12.62 -18.82
CA LEU A 100 14.32 13.83 -19.64
C LEU A 100 13.10 14.23 -20.47
N ASP A 101 12.13 13.33 -20.64
CA ASP A 101 10.88 13.56 -21.38
C ASP A 101 9.72 13.92 -20.45
N THR A 102 9.97 14.03 -19.13
CA THR A 102 8.97 14.37 -18.11
C THR A 102 8.95 15.87 -17.80
N THR A 103 7.88 16.34 -17.15
CA THR A 103 7.71 17.75 -16.76
C THR A 103 7.57 17.90 -15.23
N PRO A 104 7.88 19.10 -14.69
CA PRO A 104 7.67 19.39 -13.27
C PRO A 104 6.24 19.12 -12.77
N GLU A 105 5.22 19.38 -13.59
CA GLU A 105 3.81 19.16 -13.24
C GLU A 105 3.51 17.65 -13.06
N GLN A 106 4.14 16.81 -13.88
CA GLN A 106 4.06 15.34 -13.72
C GLN A 106 4.73 14.91 -12.43
N TRP A 107 5.90 15.47 -12.09
CA TRP A 107 6.60 15.15 -10.84
C TRP A 107 5.76 15.52 -9.62
N GLU A 108 5.17 16.75 -9.61
CA GLU A 108 4.31 17.18 -8.51
C GLU A 108 3.15 16.21 -8.28
N SER A 109 2.50 15.73 -9.35
CA SER A 109 1.40 14.79 -9.22
C SER A 109 1.84 13.44 -8.65
N ILE A 110 2.99 12.91 -9.09
CA ILE A 110 3.56 11.65 -8.61
C ILE A 110 3.98 11.78 -7.13
N ILE A 111 4.68 12.87 -6.78
CA ILE A 111 5.12 13.16 -5.41
C ILE A 111 3.93 13.37 -4.49
N ALA A 112 2.91 14.10 -4.93
CA ALA A 112 1.73 14.39 -4.14
C ALA A 112 1.05 13.10 -3.63
N VAL A 113 0.84 12.13 -4.51
CA VAL A 113 0.16 10.88 -4.12
C VAL A 113 1.13 9.90 -3.45
N ASN A 114 2.26 9.57 -4.10
CA ASN A 114 3.12 8.48 -3.64
C ASN A 114 3.95 8.81 -2.40
N LEU A 115 4.22 10.09 -2.13
CA LEU A 115 5.00 10.51 -0.97
C LEU A 115 4.16 11.33 0.00
N ARG A 116 3.72 12.55 -0.40
CA ARG A 116 3.01 13.46 0.51
C ARG A 116 1.71 12.86 1.06
N GLY A 117 0.89 12.21 0.22
CA GLY A 117 -0.33 11.53 0.67
C GLY A 117 -0.06 10.45 1.72
N THR A 118 1.00 9.65 1.52
CA THR A 118 1.44 8.67 2.51
C THR A 118 1.87 9.34 3.82
N LEU A 119 2.59 10.48 3.76
CA LEU A 119 2.96 11.25 4.97
C LEU A 119 1.73 11.81 5.69
N ASN A 120 0.72 12.30 4.96
CA ASN A 120 -0.55 12.78 5.53
C ASN A 120 -1.23 11.67 6.35
N MET A 121 -1.37 10.47 5.77
CA MET A 121 -1.95 9.32 6.47
C MET A 121 -1.19 8.97 7.76
N HIS A 122 0.14 8.93 7.71
CA HIS A 122 0.94 8.68 8.91
C HIS A 122 0.73 9.76 9.97
N HIS A 123 0.77 11.02 9.57
CA HIS A 123 0.69 12.14 10.51
C HIS A 123 -0.66 12.20 11.24
N VAL A 124 -1.74 11.79 10.57
CA VAL A 124 -3.08 11.78 11.16
C VAL A 124 -3.31 10.54 12.02
N VAL A 125 -2.85 9.34 11.59
CA VAL A 125 -3.19 8.07 12.27
C VAL A 125 -2.23 7.72 13.40
N LEU A 126 -0.93 8.00 13.26
CA LEU A 126 0.09 7.56 14.25
C LEU A 126 -0.11 8.13 15.67
N PRO A 127 -0.59 9.37 15.88
CA PRO A 127 -0.85 9.86 17.23
C PRO A 127 -1.80 8.96 18.02
N GLY A 128 -2.92 8.55 17.42
CA GLY A 128 -3.89 7.65 18.07
C GLY A 128 -3.29 6.27 18.37
N MET A 129 -2.52 5.69 17.43
CA MET A 129 -1.82 4.42 17.67
C MET A 129 -0.80 4.52 18.81
N ARG A 130 0.00 5.58 18.83
CA ARG A 130 0.99 5.83 19.89
C ARG A 130 0.33 5.94 21.26
N ASP A 131 -0.74 6.71 21.36
CA ASP A 131 -1.42 7.01 22.63
C ASP A 131 -2.13 5.77 23.19
N ARG A 132 -2.60 4.85 22.32
CA ARG A 132 -3.11 3.53 22.71
C ARG A 132 -2.01 2.50 22.99
N GLY A 133 -0.76 2.79 22.66
CA GLY A 133 0.36 1.85 22.85
C GLY A 133 0.33 0.64 21.92
N SER A 134 -0.39 0.73 20.79
CA SER A 134 -0.56 -0.37 19.82
C SER A 134 -0.88 0.15 18.43
N GLY A 135 -0.25 -0.41 17.41
CA GLY A 135 -0.53 -0.11 16.00
C GLY A 135 0.35 -0.92 15.04
N ARG A 136 -0.16 -1.17 13.87
CA ARG A 136 0.53 -1.87 12.78
C ARG A 136 0.43 -1.03 11.52
N VAL A 137 1.57 -0.65 10.95
CA VAL A 137 1.61 0.09 9.68
C VAL A 137 2.38 -0.70 8.65
N VAL A 138 1.76 -0.90 7.48
CA VAL A 138 2.40 -1.51 6.33
C VAL A 138 2.37 -0.53 5.16
N ASN A 139 3.53 -0.11 4.71
CA ASN A 139 3.67 0.76 3.55
C ASN A 139 3.96 -0.06 2.30
N ILE A 140 3.15 0.11 1.27
CA ILE A 140 3.41 -0.50 -0.03
C ILE A 140 4.33 0.44 -0.82
N ALA A 141 5.61 0.06 -0.84
CA ALA A 141 6.61 0.72 -1.69
C ALA A 141 6.65 0.07 -3.09
N SER A 142 7.83 -0.25 -3.57
CA SER A 142 8.09 -0.96 -4.83
C SER A 142 9.55 -1.44 -4.83
N ASP A 143 9.85 -2.51 -5.55
CA ASP A 143 11.23 -2.86 -5.86
C ASP A 143 11.93 -1.73 -6.64
N ALA A 144 11.19 -0.93 -7.44
CA ALA A 144 11.72 0.28 -8.06
C ALA A 144 12.30 1.28 -7.04
N GLY A 145 11.73 1.37 -5.84
CA GLY A 145 12.26 2.19 -4.74
C GLY A 145 13.52 1.60 -4.08
N ARG A 146 13.84 0.33 -4.32
CA ARG A 146 15.02 -0.35 -3.77
C ARG A 146 16.23 -0.28 -4.72
N VAL A 147 15.98 -0.51 -6.01
CA VAL A 147 17.07 -0.70 -7.00
C VAL A 147 16.99 0.28 -8.18
N GLY A 148 15.94 1.10 -8.23
CA GLY A 148 15.63 1.94 -9.39
C GLY A 148 14.91 1.14 -10.48
N SER A 149 14.18 1.85 -11.34
CA SER A 149 13.54 1.29 -12.52
C SER A 149 13.58 2.31 -13.65
N SER A 150 13.88 1.85 -14.86
CA SER A 150 13.84 2.71 -16.03
C SER A 150 12.42 3.22 -16.27
N MET A 151 12.29 4.46 -16.72
CA MET A 151 11.03 5.15 -16.99
C MET A 151 10.17 5.46 -15.74
N GLU A 152 10.67 5.19 -14.53
CA GLU A 152 9.97 5.38 -13.25
C GLU A 152 10.80 6.22 -12.25
N ALA A 153 11.65 7.15 -12.73
CA ALA A 153 12.64 7.82 -11.88
C ALA A 153 12.03 8.55 -10.68
N VAL A 154 10.97 9.35 -10.88
CA VAL A 154 10.30 10.12 -9.82
C VAL A 154 9.52 9.20 -8.88
N TYR A 155 8.85 8.20 -9.44
CA TYR A 155 8.17 7.17 -8.66
C TYR A 155 9.16 6.37 -7.79
N SER A 156 10.28 5.93 -8.37
CA SER A 156 11.36 5.25 -7.63
C SER A 156 11.88 6.11 -6.48
N ALA A 157 12.07 7.42 -6.70
CA ALA A 157 12.48 8.35 -5.66
C ALA A 157 11.45 8.44 -4.52
N CYS A 158 10.14 8.52 -4.85
CA CYS A 158 9.07 8.53 -3.86
C CYS A 158 9.04 7.23 -3.05
N LYS A 159 9.09 6.07 -3.72
CA LYS A 159 9.05 4.76 -3.06
C LYS A 159 10.31 4.50 -2.23
N GLY A 160 11.48 4.96 -2.69
CA GLY A 160 12.72 4.99 -1.90
C GLY A 160 12.62 5.91 -0.68
N GLY A 161 11.99 7.07 -0.84
CA GLY A 161 11.68 7.99 0.27
C GLY A 161 10.80 7.35 1.34
N ILE A 162 9.75 6.61 0.95
CA ILE A 162 8.88 5.87 1.88
C ILE A 162 9.66 4.79 2.63
N ILE A 163 10.58 4.09 1.98
CA ILE A 163 11.46 3.10 2.63
C ILE A 163 12.30 3.76 3.74
N ALA A 164 12.94 4.88 3.43
CA ALA A 164 13.78 5.60 4.39
C ALA A 164 12.93 6.20 5.54
N PHE A 165 11.80 6.83 5.19
CA PHE A 165 10.84 7.39 6.15
C PHE A 165 10.35 6.33 7.13
N THR A 166 9.92 5.17 6.63
CA THR A 166 9.43 4.08 7.49
C THR A 166 10.46 3.63 8.51
N LYS A 167 11.74 3.48 8.10
CA LYS A 167 12.82 3.10 9.01
C LYS A 167 13.06 4.15 10.10
N SER A 168 12.94 5.43 9.76
CA SER A 168 13.10 6.52 10.72
C SER A 168 11.98 6.52 11.76
N VAL A 169 10.72 6.51 11.31
CA VAL A 169 9.56 6.53 12.21
C VAL A 169 9.44 5.23 13.02
N ALA A 170 9.82 4.07 12.46
CA ALA A 170 9.89 2.82 13.20
C ALA A 170 10.86 2.90 14.40
N ARG A 171 11.99 3.62 14.27
CA ARG A 171 12.92 3.85 15.38
C ARG A 171 12.34 4.80 16.43
N GLU A 172 11.67 5.86 16.00
CA GLU A 172 11.04 6.84 16.90
C GLU A 172 9.94 6.19 17.75
N LEU A 173 9.14 5.28 17.15
CA LEU A 173 8.01 4.65 17.80
C LEU A 173 8.30 3.25 18.37
N ALA A 174 9.54 2.77 18.33
CA ALA A 174 9.88 1.39 18.74
C ALA A 174 9.47 1.03 20.18
N ARG A 175 9.38 2.04 21.08
CA ARG A 175 9.02 1.85 22.50
C ARG A 175 7.53 2.06 22.79
N THR A 176 6.75 2.40 21.77
CA THR A 176 5.33 2.74 21.94
C THR A 176 4.38 1.61 21.56
N GLY A 177 4.90 0.42 21.22
CA GLY A 177 4.09 -0.70 20.73
C GLY A 177 3.62 -0.56 19.27
N VAL A 178 3.98 0.54 18.58
CA VAL A 178 3.66 0.73 17.15
C VAL A 178 4.78 0.17 16.28
N ARG A 179 4.42 -0.65 15.29
CA ARG A 179 5.35 -1.24 14.32
C ARG A 179 5.07 -0.76 12.91
N LEU A 180 6.13 -0.42 12.18
CA LEU A 180 6.05 0.04 10.80
C LEU A 180 6.98 -0.81 9.93
N ASN A 181 6.42 -1.38 8.84
CA ASN A 181 7.19 -2.16 7.88
C ASN A 181 6.83 -1.78 6.44
N VAL A 182 7.65 -2.19 5.51
CA VAL A 182 7.49 -1.92 4.08
C VAL A 182 7.39 -3.24 3.32
N VAL A 183 6.41 -3.32 2.43
CA VAL A 183 6.34 -4.36 1.39
C VAL A 183 6.68 -3.72 0.06
N CYS A 184 7.57 -4.34 -0.69
CA CYS A 184 8.01 -3.90 -2.02
C CYS A 184 7.54 -4.94 -3.04
N PRO A 185 6.41 -4.73 -3.73
CA PRO A 185 6.02 -5.60 -4.84
C PRO A 185 6.99 -5.47 -6.01
N GLY A 186 7.23 -6.58 -6.71
CA GLY A 186 7.74 -6.59 -8.07
C GLY A 186 6.61 -6.38 -9.08
N PRO A 187 6.85 -6.71 -10.38
CA PRO A 187 5.80 -6.64 -11.39
C PRO A 187 4.59 -7.48 -10.97
N THR A 188 3.45 -6.82 -10.81
CA THR A 188 2.20 -7.41 -10.28
C THR A 188 1.06 -7.09 -11.24
N ASP A 189 0.21 -8.07 -11.55
CA ASP A 189 -0.95 -7.93 -12.43
C ASP A 189 -2.00 -6.98 -11.81
N THR A 190 -1.96 -5.74 -12.25
CA THR A 190 -2.78 -4.64 -11.72
C THR A 190 -3.16 -3.69 -12.86
N PRO A 191 -4.18 -2.84 -12.68
CA PRO A 191 -4.48 -1.77 -13.63
C PRO A 191 -3.28 -0.86 -13.93
N LEU A 192 -2.37 -0.65 -12.97
CA LEU A 192 -1.16 0.14 -13.19
C LEU A 192 -0.21 -0.55 -14.17
N LEU A 193 0.03 -1.85 -14.03
CA LEU A 193 0.83 -2.61 -14.98
C LEU A 193 0.15 -2.68 -16.36
N ALA A 194 -1.18 -2.84 -16.40
CA ALA A 194 -1.93 -2.87 -17.66
C ALA A 194 -1.74 -1.58 -18.46
N GLN A 195 -1.73 -0.40 -17.82
CA GLN A 195 -1.42 0.87 -18.48
C GLN A 195 -0.02 0.90 -19.10
N PHE A 196 0.96 0.31 -18.43
CA PHE A 196 2.34 0.20 -18.95
C PHE A 196 2.43 -0.75 -20.15
N LEU A 197 1.53 -1.73 -20.24
CA LEU A 197 1.47 -2.72 -21.31
C LEU A 197 0.55 -2.32 -22.48
N GLU A 198 -0.05 -1.14 -22.45
CA GLU A 198 -0.81 -0.59 -23.56
C GLU A 198 0.10 -0.43 -24.78
N GLY A 199 -0.27 -1.04 -25.92
CA GLY A 199 0.57 -1.01 -27.14
C GLY A 199 0.55 -2.30 -27.95
N GLY A 200 -0.41 -3.17 -27.72
CA GLY A 200 -0.59 -4.41 -28.53
C GLY A 200 0.62 -5.34 -28.46
N ASP A 201 1.24 -5.63 -29.61
CA ASP A 201 2.38 -6.55 -29.70
C ASP A 201 3.62 -6.11 -28.89
N GLU A 202 3.82 -4.80 -28.72
CA GLU A 202 4.93 -4.27 -27.93
C GLU A 202 4.70 -4.50 -26.44
N GLY A 203 3.50 -4.24 -25.95
CA GLY A 203 3.09 -4.56 -24.57
C GLY A 203 3.23 -6.04 -24.25
N ALA A 204 2.84 -6.93 -25.17
CA ALA A 204 3.00 -8.36 -25.00
C ALA A 204 4.49 -8.78 -24.91
N LYS A 205 5.38 -8.16 -25.68
CA LYS A 205 6.84 -8.41 -25.60
C LYS A 205 7.42 -7.93 -24.26
N ILE A 206 6.96 -6.76 -23.76
CA ILE A 206 7.39 -6.24 -22.46
C ILE A 206 6.94 -7.19 -21.35
N LEU A 207 5.69 -7.65 -21.37
CA LEU A 207 5.18 -8.61 -20.39
C LEU A 207 6.01 -9.89 -20.37
N GLN A 208 6.30 -10.48 -21.53
CA GLN A 208 7.17 -11.66 -21.64
C GLN A 208 8.58 -11.40 -21.11
N ALA A 209 9.13 -10.20 -21.33
CA ALA A 209 10.44 -9.84 -20.81
C ALA A 209 10.42 -9.75 -19.27
N LEU A 210 9.39 -9.16 -18.68
CA LEU A 210 9.19 -9.12 -17.24
C LEU A 210 9.04 -10.52 -16.64
N GLU A 211 8.22 -11.39 -17.22
CA GLU A 211 8.06 -12.78 -16.76
C GLU A 211 9.38 -13.58 -16.84
N ARG A 212 10.17 -13.35 -17.88
CA ARG A 212 11.50 -14.00 -18.01
C ARG A 212 12.49 -13.49 -16.98
N ALA A 213 12.43 -12.19 -16.62
CA ALA A 213 13.31 -11.58 -15.64
C ALA A 213 13.01 -12.08 -14.21
N VAL A 214 11.75 -12.35 -13.88
CA VAL A 214 11.36 -12.89 -12.58
C VAL A 214 11.85 -14.34 -12.45
N PRO A 215 12.65 -14.71 -11.43
CA PRO A 215 13.12 -16.09 -11.23
C PRO A 215 11.99 -17.13 -11.14
N MET A 216 10.87 -16.80 -10.50
CA MET A 216 9.68 -17.68 -10.42
C MET A 216 8.88 -17.76 -11.72
N LYS A 217 9.33 -17.09 -12.82
CA LYS A 217 8.78 -17.19 -14.17
C LYS A 217 7.30 -16.87 -14.31
N ARG A 218 6.81 -15.96 -13.49
CA ARG A 218 5.48 -15.39 -13.60
C ARG A 218 5.44 -13.97 -13.05
N ILE A 219 4.48 -13.19 -13.49
CA ILE A 219 4.08 -11.94 -12.85
C ILE A 219 3.42 -12.25 -11.51
N GLY A 220 3.61 -11.39 -10.51
CA GLY A 220 2.92 -11.45 -9.23
C GLY A 220 1.42 -11.21 -9.39
N ARG A 221 0.63 -11.75 -8.48
CA ARG A 221 -0.79 -11.45 -8.34
C ARG A 221 -0.99 -10.52 -7.13
N PRO A 222 -2.04 -9.71 -7.08
CA PRO A 222 -2.36 -8.90 -5.90
C PRO A 222 -2.39 -9.72 -4.61
N GLU A 223 -2.89 -10.97 -4.66
CA GLU A 223 -2.97 -11.88 -3.51
C GLU A 223 -1.58 -12.31 -2.99
N ASP A 224 -0.56 -12.37 -3.85
CA ASP A 224 0.82 -12.66 -3.44
C ASP A 224 1.33 -11.57 -2.46
N VAL A 225 0.91 -10.31 -2.67
CA VAL A 225 1.26 -9.17 -1.81
C VAL A 225 0.41 -9.15 -0.54
N ALA A 226 -0.90 -9.39 -0.67
CA ALA A 226 -1.86 -9.33 0.43
C ALA A 226 -1.51 -10.28 1.58
N GLY A 227 -0.96 -11.46 1.28
CA GLY A 227 -0.51 -12.42 2.29
C GLY A 227 0.61 -11.87 3.18
N MET A 228 1.58 -11.16 2.62
CA MET A 228 2.66 -10.52 3.38
C MET A 228 2.15 -9.36 4.22
N VAL A 229 1.21 -8.56 3.69
CA VAL A 229 0.57 -7.46 4.44
C VAL A 229 -0.17 -8.00 5.65
N ALA A 230 -0.98 -9.05 5.50
CA ALA A 230 -1.70 -9.67 6.60
C ALA A 230 -0.72 -10.23 7.66
N PHE A 231 0.37 -10.88 7.26
CA PHE A 231 1.40 -11.34 8.18
C PHE A 231 2.01 -10.19 8.99
N LEU A 232 2.45 -9.11 8.33
CA LEU A 232 3.07 -7.96 9.00
C LEU A 232 2.08 -7.19 9.90
N SER A 233 0.79 -7.30 9.63
CA SER A 233 -0.28 -6.71 10.44
C SER A 233 -0.65 -7.56 11.66
N SER A 234 -0.26 -8.83 11.70
CA SER A 234 -0.61 -9.80 12.73
C SER A 234 0.35 -9.80 13.93
N ASP A 235 -0.02 -10.52 14.99
CA ASP A 235 0.84 -10.77 16.14
C ASP A 235 1.97 -11.75 15.82
N ASP A 236 1.87 -12.50 14.71
CA ASP A 236 2.95 -13.36 14.24
C ASP A 236 4.19 -12.57 13.82
N ALA A 237 4.04 -11.27 13.51
CA ALA A 237 5.12 -10.33 13.20
C ALA A 237 5.47 -9.39 14.37
N GLU A 238 5.18 -9.78 15.63
CA GLU A 238 5.31 -8.86 16.77
C GLU A 238 6.74 -8.32 17.00
N TYR A 239 7.75 -9.08 16.62
CA TYR A 239 9.16 -8.66 16.77
C TYR A 239 9.77 -8.12 15.46
N ILE A 240 8.91 -7.68 14.50
CA ILE A 240 9.33 -7.18 13.19
C ILE A 240 8.94 -5.72 13.05
N THR A 241 9.92 -4.81 12.98
CA THR A 241 9.69 -3.38 12.71
C THR A 241 10.84 -2.79 11.90
N GLY A 242 10.58 -1.80 11.06
CA GLY A 242 11.56 -1.15 10.19
C GLY A 242 12.07 -2.02 9.03
N GLN A 243 11.44 -3.16 8.76
CA GLN A 243 11.87 -4.07 7.71
C GLN A 243 11.31 -3.71 6.35
N VAL A 244 12.07 -4.07 5.31
CA VAL A 244 11.73 -3.85 3.90
C VAL A 244 11.77 -5.20 3.19
N ILE A 245 10.59 -5.69 2.82
CA ILE A 245 10.41 -7.04 2.31
C ILE A 245 9.93 -6.99 0.86
N SER A 246 10.73 -7.54 -0.08
CA SER A 246 10.30 -7.69 -1.46
C SER A 246 9.38 -8.91 -1.63
N VAL A 247 8.27 -8.69 -2.33
CA VAL A 247 7.35 -9.74 -2.81
C VAL A 247 7.39 -9.68 -4.34
N SER A 248 8.40 -10.30 -4.94
CA SER A 248 8.78 -10.08 -6.35
C SER A 248 9.14 -11.36 -7.11
N GLY A 249 8.83 -12.53 -6.54
CA GLY A 249 9.21 -13.80 -7.17
C GLY A 249 10.72 -13.99 -7.33
N GLY A 250 11.52 -13.31 -6.50
CA GLY A 250 12.98 -13.36 -6.54
C GLY A 250 13.63 -12.32 -7.47
N LEU A 251 12.87 -11.41 -8.09
CA LEU A 251 13.42 -10.39 -8.99
C LEU A 251 14.42 -9.48 -8.24
N THR A 252 14.10 -9.12 -7.01
CA THR A 252 14.97 -8.34 -6.14
C THR A 252 15.32 -9.15 -4.90
N MET A 253 16.59 -9.50 -4.77
CA MET A 253 17.18 -10.20 -3.62
C MET A 253 18.15 -9.25 -2.94
N HIS A 254 17.64 -8.38 -2.08
CA HIS A 254 18.45 -7.35 -1.44
C HIS A 254 18.51 -7.59 0.07
N GLY A 255 19.71 -7.74 0.59
CA GLY A 255 20.01 -7.81 2.01
C GLY A 255 20.15 -6.43 2.66
#